data_a9cd824e0a8b563f3278a138c8d7902f
#
_entry.id   a9cd824e0a8b563f3278a138c8d7902f
#
_cell.length_a   1.000
_cell.length_b   1.000
_cell.length_c   1.000
_cell.angle_alpha   90.00
_cell.angle_beta   90.00
_cell.angle_gamma   90.00
#
_symmetry.space_group_name_H-M   'P 1'
#
loop_
_entity.id
_entity.type
_entity.pdbx_description
1 polymer ?
#
loop_
_entity_poly.entity_id
_entity_poly.type
_entity_poly.pdbx_seq_one_letter_code
_entity_poly.pdbx_strand_id
1 'polypeptide(L)'
;MIGDIFGSTPLIGEKATKDEVLRRLSSVTLVHIAAHGRMETGEIILAPRTNRKSQTPAEEDYLFTMKDVSNAHLRAKLVVLSCCHSARGEIKAAEGVIGIARAFLGAGARSVLVALWALGDEATKEFMKYFYEELVAGKRASEALQKAMNCMREIEQFRNLRNWAPFVLIGDDVTLDLPDASEV
;
A
#
# COMPACT_ATOMS: atom_id res chain seq x y z
N MET A 1 1.46 -14.39 2.72
CA MET A 1 0.37 -13.88 3.59
C MET A 1 -0.69 -13.12 2.79
N ILE A 2 -0.49 -11.86 2.31
CA ILE A 2 -1.58 -11.12 1.63
C ILE A 2 -2.04 -11.84 0.36
N GLY A 3 -1.11 -12.31 -0.46
CA GLY A 3 -1.44 -13.10 -1.65
C GLY A 3 -2.28 -14.35 -1.33
N ASP A 4 -1.98 -15.01 -0.23
CA ASP A 4 -2.71 -16.22 0.21
C ASP A 4 -4.13 -15.87 0.66
N ILE A 5 -4.30 -14.74 1.37
CA ILE A 5 -5.62 -14.25 1.81
C ILE A 5 -6.56 -13.99 0.62
N PHE A 6 -6.01 -13.46 -0.49
CA PHE A 6 -6.80 -13.09 -1.67
C PHE A 6 -6.67 -14.06 -2.85
N GLY A 7 -6.03 -15.22 -2.68
CA GLY A 7 -5.79 -16.19 -3.76
C GLY A 7 -5.04 -15.59 -4.96
N SER A 8 -4.19 -14.58 -4.73
CA SER A 8 -3.51 -13.83 -5.79
C SER A 8 -2.00 -14.04 -5.79
N THR A 9 -1.39 -14.00 -6.97
CA THR A 9 0.07 -14.09 -7.11
C THR A 9 0.67 -12.67 -7.04
N PRO A 10 1.43 -12.34 -5.97
CA PRO A 10 2.04 -11.02 -5.85
C PRO A 10 3.21 -10.84 -6.83
N LEU A 11 3.45 -9.60 -7.22
CA LEU A 11 4.71 -9.21 -7.87
C LEU A 11 5.79 -9.05 -6.79
N ILE A 12 6.84 -9.83 -6.86
CA ILE A 12 7.94 -9.79 -5.89
C ILE A 12 9.31 -9.74 -6.58
N GLY A 13 10.28 -9.12 -5.90
CA GLY A 13 11.66 -9.00 -6.40
C GLY A 13 11.71 -8.36 -7.77
N GLU A 14 12.48 -8.92 -8.67
CA GLU A 14 12.70 -8.39 -10.03
C GLU A 14 11.44 -8.30 -10.90
N LYS A 15 10.36 -8.99 -10.52
CA LYS A 15 9.07 -8.94 -11.23
C LYS A 15 8.25 -7.69 -10.88
N ALA A 16 8.54 -7.05 -9.75
CA ALA A 16 7.83 -5.86 -9.29
C ALA A 16 8.34 -4.59 -9.97
N THR A 17 8.39 -4.59 -11.30
CA THR A 17 8.85 -3.44 -12.10
C THR A 17 7.75 -2.39 -12.23
N LYS A 18 8.15 -1.14 -12.44
CA LYS A 18 7.25 0.00 -12.68
C LYS A 18 6.25 -0.28 -13.81
N ASP A 19 6.71 -0.83 -14.93
CA ASP A 19 5.86 -1.10 -16.09
C ASP A 19 4.81 -2.19 -15.78
N GLU A 20 5.20 -3.24 -15.05
CA GLU A 20 4.29 -4.31 -14.68
C GLU A 20 3.25 -3.85 -13.66
N VAL A 21 3.65 -2.99 -12.71
CA VAL A 21 2.71 -2.36 -11.76
C VAL A 21 1.71 -1.49 -12.52
N LEU A 22 2.16 -0.58 -13.37
CA LEU A 22 1.28 0.30 -14.16
C LEU A 22 0.30 -0.49 -15.04
N ARG A 23 0.77 -1.57 -15.67
CA ARG A 23 -0.05 -2.43 -16.51
C ARG A 23 -1.21 -3.06 -15.73
N ARG A 24 -1.02 -3.42 -14.46
CA ARG A 24 -2.04 -4.07 -13.62
C ARG A 24 -2.98 -3.11 -12.92
N LEU A 25 -2.55 -1.88 -12.64
CA LEU A 25 -3.30 -0.92 -11.83
C LEU A 25 -4.72 -0.65 -12.33
N SER A 26 -4.95 -0.68 -13.65
CA SER A 26 -6.25 -0.38 -14.24
C SER A 26 -7.28 -1.52 -14.14
N SER A 27 -6.85 -2.74 -13.75
CA SER A 27 -7.69 -3.94 -13.80
C SER A 27 -7.99 -4.57 -12.43
N VAL A 28 -7.45 -4.01 -11.34
CA VAL A 28 -7.57 -4.60 -10.00
C VAL A 28 -8.46 -3.76 -9.08
N THR A 29 -9.17 -4.44 -8.18
CA THR A 29 -10.03 -3.81 -7.17
C THR A 29 -9.25 -3.41 -5.92
N LEU A 30 -8.22 -4.19 -5.57
CA LEU A 30 -7.32 -3.95 -4.45
C LEU A 30 -5.89 -3.84 -4.95
N VAL A 31 -5.20 -2.80 -4.51
CA VAL A 31 -3.76 -2.60 -4.71
C VAL A 31 -3.08 -2.60 -3.34
N HIS A 32 -2.06 -3.43 -3.16
CA HIS A 32 -1.18 -3.35 -2.00
C HIS A 32 0.26 -3.19 -2.46
N ILE A 33 0.90 -2.09 -2.08
CA ILE A 33 2.30 -1.83 -2.38
C ILE A 33 3.09 -1.83 -1.08
N ALA A 34 3.93 -2.86 -0.92
CA ALA A 34 4.91 -2.97 0.16
C ALA A 34 6.30 -2.80 -0.45
N ALA A 35 6.87 -1.62 -0.32
CA ALA A 35 8.15 -1.26 -0.94
C ALA A 35 8.84 -0.16 -0.15
N HIS A 36 10.09 0.14 -0.51
CA HIS A 36 10.74 1.34 0.01
C HIS A 36 10.19 2.58 -0.71
N GLY A 37 10.14 3.69 0.00
CA GLY A 37 9.68 4.98 -0.55
C GLY A 37 10.58 6.14 -0.12
N ARG A 38 10.54 7.21 -0.90
CA ARG A 38 11.11 8.51 -0.51
C ARG A 38 10.02 9.33 0.16
N MET A 39 10.09 9.49 1.48
CA MET A 39 9.04 10.20 2.23
C MET A 39 8.85 11.65 1.80
N GLU A 40 9.94 12.32 1.47
CA GLU A 40 9.94 13.74 1.11
C GLU A 40 9.18 14.02 -0.19
N THR A 41 9.27 13.11 -1.15
CA THR A 41 8.68 13.24 -2.48
C THR A 41 7.50 12.33 -2.74
N GLY A 42 7.28 11.33 -1.86
CA GLY A 42 6.22 10.34 -2.00
C GLY A 42 6.47 9.28 -3.08
N GLU A 43 7.67 9.23 -3.65
CA GLU A 43 8.03 8.25 -4.68
C GLU A 43 8.24 6.87 -4.08
N ILE A 44 7.82 5.84 -4.81
CA ILE A 44 7.97 4.44 -4.42
C ILE A 44 9.09 3.81 -5.25
N ILE A 45 9.99 3.09 -4.59
CA ILE A 45 11.10 2.42 -5.23
C ILE A 45 10.67 1.00 -5.62
N LEU A 46 10.57 0.75 -6.91
CA LEU A 46 10.23 -0.55 -7.49
C LEU A 46 11.48 -1.22 -8.10
N ALA A 47 11.32 -2.44 -8.62
CA ALA A 47 12.38 -3.08 -9.36
C ALA A 47 12.66 -2.32 -10.68
N PRO A 48 13.94 -2.15 -11.06
CA PRO A 48 14.28 -1.49 -12.31
C PRO A 48 13.79 -2.31 -13.51
N ARG A 49 13.46 -1.62 -14.60
CA ARG A 49 13.09 -2.27 -15.88
C ARG A 49 14.19 -3.22 -16.36
N THR A 50 13.81 -4.34 -16.91
CA THR A 50 14.75 -5.34 -17.46
C THR A 50 15.38 -4.90 -18.77
N ASN A 51 14.61 -4.18 -19.62
CA ASN A 51 15.05 -3.73 -20.95
C ASN A 51 15.70 -2.33 -20.91
N ARG A 52 16.72 -2.16 -20.07
CA ARG A 52 17.48 -0.91 -19.96
C ARG A 52 18.56 -0.80 -21.03
N LYS A 53 18.82 0.43 -21.46
CA LYS A 53 19.96 0.73 -22.35
C LYS A 53 21.30 0.73 -21.60
N SER A 54 21.28 0.97 -20.28
CA SER A 54 22.46 1.03 -19.41
C SER A 54 22.44 -0.11 -18.39
N GLN A 55 23.62 -0.57 -17.99
CA GLN A 55 23.74 -1.52 -16.88
C GLN A 55 23.35 -0.89 -15.53
N THR A 56 23.63 0.40 -15.33
CA THR A 56 23.21 1.16 -14.15
C THR A 56 21.82 1.70 -14.37
N PRO A 57 20.83 1.37 -13.50
CA PRO A 57 19.47 1.89 -13.59
C PRO A 57 19.44 3.41 -13.38
N ALA A 58 18.72 4.12 -14.24
CA ALA A 58 18.36 5.52 -14.00
C ALA A 58 17.12 5.60 -13.07
N GLU A 59 16.90 6.74 -12.43
CA GLU A 59 15.75 6.92 -11.53
C GLU A 59 14.40 6.65 -12.22
N GLU A 60 14.26 7.01 -13.48
CA GLU A 60 13.08 6.76 -14.30
C GLU A 60 12.76 5.26 -14.48
N ASP A 61 13.77 4.39 -14.32
CA ASP A 61 13.60 2.95 -14.49
C ASP A 61 12.93 2.27 -13.28
N TYR A 62 13.03 2.88 -12.08
CA TYR A 62 12.59 2.26 -10.83
C TYR A 62 11.76 3.17 -9.92
N LEU A 63 11.80 4.49 -10.09
CA LEU A 63 10.96 5.40 -9.30
C LEU A 63 9.54 5.44 -9.85
N PHE A 64 8.61 5.05 -9.02
CA PHE A 64 7.18 5.15 -9.27
C PHE A 64 6.68 6.44 -8.63
N THR A 65 6.38 7.43 -9.47
CA THR A 65 6.13 8.82 -9.09
C THR A 65 4.64 9.15 -9.04
N MET A 66 4.29 10.26 -8.39
CA MET A 66 2.92 10.81 -8.43
C MET A 66 2.43 11.05 -9.88
N LYS A 67 3.34 11.45 -10.78
CA LYS A 67 3.03 11.66 -12.21
C LYS A 67 2.63 10.34 -12.88
N ASP A 68 3.33 9.24 -12.57
CA ASP A 68 2.99 7.92 -13.09
C ASP A 68 1.61 7.48 -12.63
N VAL A 69 1.32 7.68 -11.33
CA VAL A 69 0.01 7.38 -10.75
C VAL A 69 -1.08 8.23 -11.38
N SER A 70 -0.88 9.55 -11.51
CA SER A 70 -1.88 10.48 -12.07
C SER A 70 -2.24 10.18 -13.53
N ASN A 71 -1.34 9.55 -14.27
CA ASN A 71 -1.57 9.11 -15.65
C ASN A 71 -2.22 7.71 -15.75
N ALA A 72 -2.33 6.99 -14.63
CA ALA A 72 -2.98 5.70 -14.58
C ALA A 72 -4.50 5.88 -14.41
N HIS A 73 -5.28 5.04 -15.10
CA HIS A 73 -6.73 4.99 -14.89
C HIS A 73 -7.05 3.84 -13.93
N LEU A 74 -7.31 4.18 -12.68
CA LEU A 74 -7.55 3.22 -11.62
C LEU A 74 -9.05 2.87 -11.50
N ARG A 75 -9.32 1.60 -11.20
CA ARG A 75 -10.64 1.11 -10.78
C ARG A 75 -10.61 0.55 -9.35
N ALA A 76 -9.49 0.74 -8.67
CA ALA A 76 -9.28 0.19 -7.35
C ALA A 76 -10.26 0.80 -6.34
N LYS A 77 -10.95 -0.05 -5.59
CA LYS A 77 -11.73 0.36 -4.42
C LYS A 77 -10.80 0.77 -3.28
N LEU A 78 -9.70 0.04 -3.11
CA LEU A 78 -8.74 0.31 -2.03
C LEU A 78 -7.30 0.19 -2.54
N VAL A 79 -6.49 1.19 -2.22
CA VAL A 79 -5.03 1.18 -2.36
C VAL A 79 -4.43 1.21 -0.96
N VAL A 80 -3.52 0.28 -0.67
CA VAL A 80 -2.78 0.20 0.60
C VAL A 80 -1.31 0.45 0.32
N LEU A 81 -0.78 1.52 0.88
CA LEU A 81 0.63 1.89 0.77
C LEU A 81 1.34 1.56 2.08
N SER A 82 1.92 0.37 2.13
CA SER A 82 2.73 -0.13 3.24
C SER A 82 4.21 0.11 2.95
N CYS A 83 4.56 1.36 2.65
CA CYS A 83 5.91 1.72 2.29
C CYS A 83 6.72 1.99 3.56
N CYS A 84 7.73 1.16 3.83
CA CYS A 84 8.71 1.42 4.87
C CYS A 84 9.60 2.58 4.42
N HIS A 85 9.42 3.70 5.07
CA HIS A 85 10.24 4.87 4.82
C HIS A 85 11.38 4.87 5.83
N SER A 86 12.60 4.77 5.38
CA SER A 86 13.80 4.95 6.20
C SER A 86 13.94 6.44 6.58
N ALA A 87 13.02 6.94 7.40
CA ALA A 87 13.03 8.34 7.76
C ALA A 87 13.45 8.56 9.20
N ARG A 88 14.42 9.37 9.36
CA ARG A 88 14.71 10.12 10.56
C ARG A 88 13.67 11.25 10.65
N GLY A 89 12.61 10.99 11.39
CA GLY A 89 11.76 11.89 12.15
C GLY A 89 11.52 13.34 11.71
N GLU A 90 10.93 13.60 10.54
CA GLU A 90 10.51 14.96 10.22
C GLU A 90 9.08 15.02 9.66
N ILE A 91 8.37 16.10 10.02
CA ILE A 91 7.00 16.42 9.59
C ILE A 91 6.86 16.48 8.05
N LYS A 92 7.92 16.84 7.33
CA LYS A 92 7.98 16.84 5.85
C LYS A 92 7.72 15.49 5.21
N ALA A 93 8.00 14.42 5.93
CA ALA A 93 7.77 13.06 5.48
C ALA A 93 6.28 12.75 5.23
N ALA A 94 5.38 13.31 6.01
CA ALA A 94 3.95 13.09 5.86
C ALA A 94 3.41 13.76 4.56
N GLU A 95 4.00 14.86 4.10
CA GLU A 95 3.56 15.56 2.89
C GLU A 95 3.72 14.70 1.63
N GLY A 96 4.85 14.01 1.47
CA GLY A 96 5.08 13.11 0.35
C GLY A 96 4.08 11.94 0.33
N VAL A 97 3.83 11.33 1.49
CA VAL A 97 2.87 10.22 1.65
C VAL A 97 1.44 10.68 1.32
N ILE A 98 1.04 11.86 1.80
CA ILE A 98 -0.27 12.44 1.48
C ILE A 98 -0.34 12.82 0.00
N GLY A 99 0.76 13.31 -0.57
CA GLY A 99 0.85 13.65 -2.00
C GLY A 99 0.59 12.44 -2.91
N ILE A 100 1.27 11.32 -2.66
CA ILE A 100 1.04 10.10 -3.45
C ILE A 100 -0.36 9.52 -3.22
N ALA A 101 -0.90 9.58 -1.99
CA ALA A 101 -2.27 9.16 -1.73
C ALA A 101 -3.29 9.98 -2.54
N ARG A 102 -3.11 11.30 -2.61
CA ARG A 102 -3.95 12.17 -3.46
C ARG A 102 -3.82 11.85 -4.95
N ALA A 103 -2.61 11.49 -5.42
CA ALA A 103 -2.42 11.07 -6.80
C ALA A 103 -3.22 9.79 -7.12
N PHE A 104 -3.24 8.81 -6.22
CA PHE A 104 -4.05 7.60 -6.36
C PHE A 104 -5.55 7.91 -6.39
N LEU A 105 -6.05 8.76 -5.48
CA LEU A 105 -7.46 9.19 -5.49
C LEU A 105 -7.81 9.93 -6.78
N GLY A 106 -6.97 10.88 -7.21
CA GLY A 106 -7.16 11.63 -8.46
C GLY A 106 -7.12 10.74 -9.72
N ALA A 107 -6.41 9.62 -9.68
CA ALA A 107 -6.35 8.64 -10.76
C ALA A 107 -7.54 7.66 -10.76
N GLY A 108 -8.44 7.73 -9.77
CA GLY A 108 -9.68 6.94 -9.72
C GLY A 108 -9.78 5.91 -8.59
N ALA A 109 -8.78 5.79 -7.71
CA ALA A 109 -8.92 4.99 -6.50
C ALA A 109 -10.00 5.60 -5.58
N ARG A 110 -10.85 4.76 -4.97
CA ARG A 110 -11.91 5.27 -4.07
C ARG A 110 -11.39 5.53 -2.67
N SER A 111 -10.43 4.76 -2.21
CA SER A 111 -9.85 4.88 -0.87
C SER A 111 -8.37 4.51 -0.88
N VAL A 112 -7.60 5.16 -0.02
CA VAL A 112 -6.16 4.89 0.15
C VAL A 112 -5.85 4.78 1.64
N LEU A 113 -5.23 3.66 2.04
CA LEU A 113 -4.65 3.45 3.37
C LEU A 113 -3.16 3.73 3.29
N VAL A 114 -2.66 4.63 4.13
CA VAL A 114 -1.24 5.01 4.20
C VAL A 114 -0.73 4.93 5.63
N ALA A 115 0.58 4.77 5.79
CA ALA A 115 1.26 4.93 7.06
C ALA A 115 2.04 6.26 7.06
N LEU A 116 1.78 7.13 8.04
CA LEU A 116 2.39 8.46 8.15
C LEU A 116 3.84 8.44 8.65
N TRP A 117 4.28 7.34 9.25
CA TRP A 117 5.68 7.12 9.64
C TRP A 117 6.06 5.64 9.51
N ALA A 118 7.36 5.39 9.51
CA ALA A 118 7.90 4.05 9.37
C ALA A 118 7.56 3.15 10.57
N LEU A 119 7.17 1.92 10.26
CA LEU A 119 6.96 0.84 11.21
C LEU A 119 7.99 -0.27 11.00
N GLY A 120 8.19 -1.08 12.04
CA GLY A 120 8.90 -2.36 11.88
C GLY A 120 8.11 -3.35 11.05
N ASP A 121 8.82 -4.20 10.30
CA ASP A 121 8.21 -5.17 9.39
C ASP A 121 7.25 -6.13 10.10
N GLU A 122 7.60 -6.58 11.32
CA GLU A 122 6.75 -7.47 12.11
C GLU A 122 5.44 -6.79 12.53
N ALA A 123 5.51 -5.54 13.02
CA ALA A 123 4.34 -4.78 13.39
C ALA A 123 3.43 -4.51 12.18
N THR A 124 4.03 -4.14 11.05
CA THR A 124 3.31 -3.92 9.79
C THR A 124 2.62 -5.20 9.31
N LYS A 125 3.32 -6.33 9.35
CA LYS A 125 2.78 -7.64 8.93
C LYS A 125 1.59 -8.04 9.80
N GLU A 126 1.70 -7.90 11.11
CA GLU A 126 0.63 -8.28 12.05
C GLU A 126 -0.57 -7.33 11.90
N PHE A 127 -0.33 -6.02 11.76
CA PHE A 127 -1.39 -5.05 11.49
C PHE A 127 -2.16 -5.37 10.21
N MET A 128 -1.45 -5.62 9.11
CA MET A 128 -2.05 -5.93 7.81
C MET A 128 -2.82 -7.25 7.83
N LYS A 129 -2.39 -8.21 8.64
CA LYS A 129 -3.13 -9.46 8.83
C LYS A 129 -4.53 -9.18 9.38
N TYR A 130 -4.64 -8.49 10.51
CA TYR A 130 -5.95 -8.14 11.10
C TYR A 130 -6.79 -7.27 10.17
N PHE A 131 -6.17 -6.30 9.52
CA PHE A 131 -6.86 -5.43 8.59
C PHE A 131 -7.50 -6.21 7.43
N TYR A 132 -6.75 -7.12 6.83
CA TYR A 132 -7.26 -7.90 5.69
C TYR A 132 -8.22 -9.01 6.09
N GLU A 133 -8.06 -9.62 7.25
CA GLU A 133 -9.03 -10.60 7.78
C GLU A 133 -10.43 -9.97 7.92
N GLU A 134 -10.53 -8.74 8.42
CA GLU A 134 -11.80 -8.03 8.55
C GLU A 134 -12.36 -7.60 7.17
N LEU A 135 -11.51 -7.19 6.23
CA LEU A 135 -11.95 -6.85 4.87
C LEU A 135 -12.51 -8.06 4.13
N VAL A 136 -11.87 -9.24 4.28
CA VAL A 136 -12.37 -10.51 3.70
C VAL A 136 -13.68 -10.93 4.37
N ALA A 137 -13.87 -10.63 5.65
CA ALA A 137 -15.14 -10.81 6.34
C ALA A 137 -16.23 -9.81 5.93
N GLY A 138 -16.00 -8.98 4.90
CA GLY A 138 -16.97 -8.04 4.35
C GLY A 138 -17.13 -6.75 5.14
N LYS A 139 -16.24 -6.46 6.09
CA LYS A 139 -16.27 -5.22 6.86
C LYS A 139 -15.83 -4.03 6.02
N ARG A 140 -16.28 -2.84 6.40
CA ARG A 140 -15.82 -1.59 5.81
C ARG A 140 -14.35 -1.34 6.16
N ALA A 141 -13.65 -0.62 5.30
CA ALA A 141 -12.24 -0.30 5.50
C ALA A 141 -11.97 0.44 6.83
N SER A 142 -12.89 1.31 7.27
CA SER A 142 -12.78 2.00 8.56
C SER A 142 -12.94 1.05 9.75
N GLU A 143 -13.87 0.09 9.68
CA GLU A 143 -14.08 -0.92 10.72
C GLU A 143 -12.88 -1.86 10.81
N ALA A 144 -12.37 -2.31 9.65
CA ALA A 144 -11.17 -3.15 9.55
C ALA A 144 -9.94 -2.43 10.14
N LEU A 145 -9.76 -1.15 9.82
CA LEU A 145 -8.70 -0.31 10.36
C LEU A 145 -8.80 -0.20 11.88
N GLN A 146 -9.99 0.12 12.41
CA GLN A 146 -10.21 0.22 13.84
C GLN A 146 -9.94 -1.11 14.56
N LYS A 147 -10.38 -2.22 13.98
CA LYS A 147 -10.15 -3.56 14.54
C LYS A 147 -8.66 -3.89 14.59
N ALA A 148 -7.93 -3.65 13.49
CA ALA A 148 -6.48 -3.86 13.45
C ALA A 148 -5.76 -3.04 14.52
N MET A 149 -6.09 -1.76 14.66
CA MET A 149 -5.53 -0.90 15.72
C MET A 149 -5.81 -1.45 17.12
N ASN A 150 -7.04 -1.90 17.39
CA ASN A 150 -7.40 -2.46 18.68
C ASN A 150 -6.63 -3.76 18.97
N CYS A 151 -6.54 -4.67 18.00
CA CYS A 151 -5.76 -5.91 18.16
C CYS A 151 -4.30 -5.64 18.46
N MET A 152 -3.67 -4.69 17.76
CA MET A 152 -2.28 -4.31 18.01
C MET A 152 -2.04 -3.77 19.43
N ARG A 153 -3.02 -3.06 19.98
CA ARG A 153 -2.94 -2.52 21.36
C ARG A 153 -2.97 -3.61 22.42
N GLU A 154 -3.63 -4.74 22.16
CA GLU A 154 -3.70 -5.87 23.08
C GLU A 154 -2.42 -6.74 23.05
N ILE A 155 -1.61 -6.66 21.99
CA ILE A 155 -0.35 -7.41 21.88
C ILE A 155 0.76 -6.63 22.60
N GLU A 156 1.34 -7.21 23.64
CA GLU A 156 2.32 -6.53 24.51
C GLU A 156 3.49 -5.92 23.73
N GLN A 157 4.06 -6.66 22.77
CA GLN A 157 5.17 -6.18 21.94
C GLN A 157 4.78 -5.05 20.96
N PHE A 158 3.49 -4.91 20.63
CA PHE A 158 3.00 -3.91 19.65
C PHE A 158 2.11 -2.83 20.27
N ARG A 159 1.81 -2.86 21.56
CA ARG A 159 0.93 -1.90 22.23
C ARG A 159 1.40 -0.45 22.19
N ASN A 160 2.69 -0.23 21.91
CA ASN A 160 3.20 1.12 21.74
C ASN A 160 2.52 1.80 20.54
N LEU A 161 2.05 3.02 20.75
CA LEU A 161 1.35 3.85 19.77
C LEU A 161 2.07 3.92 18.41
N ARG A 162 3.38 3.90 18.41
CA ARG A 162 4.20 3.92 17.19
C ARG A 162 3.89 2.77 16.23
N ASN A 163 3.40 1.64 16.73
CA ASN A 163 3.18 0.42 15.94
C ASN A 163 1.81 0.32 15.27
N TRP A 164 0.84 1.17 15.63
CA TRP A 164 -0.53 1.07 15.11
C TRP A 164 -1.19 2.41 14.76
N ALA A 165 -0.74 3.52 15.32
CA ALA A 165 -1.37 4.83 15.10
C ALA A 165 -1.03 5.52 13.77
N PRO A 166 0.03 5.15 12.99
CA PRO A 166 0.33 5.88 11.77
C PRO A 166 -0.63 5.64 10.61
N PHE A 167 -1.45 4.61 10.68
CA PHE A 167 -2.33 4.25 9.58
C PHE A 167 -3.52 5.20 9.47
N VAL A 168 -3.68 5.78 8.30
CA VAL A 168 -4.76 6.73 7.97
C VAL A 168 -5.46 6.27 6.70
N LEU A 169 -6.79 6.19 6.75
CA LEU A 169 -7.64 5.94 5.60
C LEU A 169 -8.11 7.27 5.02
N ILE A 170 -7.93 7.47 3.72
CA ILE A 170 -8.26 8.70 2.99
C ILE A 170 -9.19 8.34 1.83
N GLY A 171 -10.32 9.02 1.71
CA GLY A 171 -11.32 8.76 0.66
C GLY A 171 -12.58 8.11 1.20
N ASP A 172 -13.23 7.28 0.40
CA ASP A 172 -14.48 6.62 0.73
C ASP A 172 -14.28 5.49 1.75
N ASP A 173 -15.30 5.24 2.56
CA ASP A 173 -15.33 4.05 3.42
C ASP A 173 -15.86 2.85 2.63
N VAL A 174 -14.95 2.11 2.00
CA VAL A 174 -15.28 1.05 1.05
C VAL A 174 -15.37 -0.33 1.70
N THR A 175 -16.14 -1.23 1.05
CA THR A 175 -16.06 -2.68 1.24
C THR A 175 -15.43 -3.32 0.00
N LEU A 176 -14.77 -4.47 0.18
CA LEU A 176 -14.30 -5.28 -0.93
C LEU A 176 -15.37 -6.34 -1.23
N ASP A 177 -15.94 -6.29 -2.46
CA ASP A 177 -16.78 -7.37 -2.95
C ASP A 177 -15.83 -8.48 -3.43
N LEU A 178 -15.51 -9.39 -2.53
CA LEU A 178 -14.72 -10.58 -2.84
C LEU A 178 -15.69 -11.68 -3.27
N PRO A 179 -15.40 -12.46 -4.32
CA PRO A 179 -16.19 -13.63 -4.63
C PRO A 179 -16.19 -14.56 -3.44
N ASP A 180 -17.36 -15.13 -3.10
CA ASP A 180 -17.48 -16.10 -2.03
C ASP A 180 -16.50 -17.26 -2.26
N ALA A 181 -15.74 -17.60 -1.22
CA ALA A 181 -14.78 -18.72 -1.27
C ALA A 181 -15.44 -20.09 -1.58
N SER A 182 -16.75 -20.14 -1.74
CA SER A 182 -17.57 -21.30 -2.12
C SER A 182 -17.77 -21.47 -3.63
N GLU A 183 -17.30 -20.52 -4.47
CA GLU A 183 -17.48 -20.57 -5.93
C GLU A 183 -16.15 -20.82 -6.71
N VAL A 184 -15.07 -21.24 -6.04
CA VAL A 184 -13.78 -21.58 -6.68
C VAL A 184 -13.48 -23.07 -6.53
#